data_a4d2217db5e55ae49d8f236be9c62b8d
#
_entry.id   a4d2217db5e55ae49d8f236be9c62b8d
#
_cell.length_a   1.000
_cell.length_b   1.000
_cell.length_c   1.000
_cell.angle_alpha   90.00
_cell.angle_beta   90.00
_cell.angle_gamma   90.00
#
_symmetry.space_group_name_H-M   'P 1'
#
loop_
_entity.id
_entity.type
_entity.pdbx_description
1 polymer ?
#
loop_
_entity_poly.entity_id
_entity_poly.type
_entity_poly.pdbx_seq_one_letter_code
_entity_poly.pdbx_strand_id
1 'polypeptide(L)'
;NPNEFVFMQPILYDNVLYVGTSTATYMGGVKGGFYALDAATGGVLWMFDTTTDNLWGNARINSGGSIWYGPSVDEAGNVYFGTGNPGPWPGTEEYPNGSSRPGDNLYSSSMLALDTSTGSLRWYVQARPHDLTDMDFQNSPILATVTIDGSPTPLAIGSGKAGEVIAANADTGEVVW
;
A
#
# COMPACT_ATOMS: atom_id res chain seq x y z
N ASN A 1 -11.04 -13.88 4.50
CA ASN A 1 -11.39 -13.32 5.81
C ASN A 1 -12.71 -12.57 5.71
N PRO A 2 -13.73 -12.83 6.57
CA PRO A 2 -15.05 -12.17 6.47
C PRO A 2 -15.02 -10.67 6.75
N ASN A 3 -13.93 -10.14 7.22
CA ASN A 3 -13.73 -8.72 7.55
C ASN A 3 -12.82 -7.99 6.55
N GLU A 4 -12.48 -8.64 5.46
CA GLU A 4 -11.81 -8.04 4.31
C GLU A 4 -12.84 -7.69 3.23
N PHE A 5 -12.67 -6.54 2.61
CA PHE A 5 -13.54 -6.02 1.58
C PHE A 5 -12.73 -5.65 0.34
N VAL A 6 -13.35 -5.68 -0.83
CA VAL A 6 -12.77 -5.13 -2.06
C VAL A 6 -13.53 -3.86 -2.42
N PHE A 7 -12.89 -2.71 -2.31
CA PHE A 7 -13.47 -1.42 -2.68
C PHE A 7 -12.84 -0.85 -3.95
N MET A 8 -11.66 -1.34 -4.32
CA MET A 8 -10.98 -0.88 -5.52
C MET A 8 -11.52 -1.54 -6.79
N GLN A 9 -11.35 -0.87 -7.93
CA GLN A 9 -11.51 -1.50 -9.22
C GLN A 9 -10.26 -2.33 -9.53
N PRO A 10 -10.39 -3.65 -9.80
CA PRO A 10 -9.26 -4.49 -10.21
C PRO A 10 -8.64 -4.00 -11.52
N ILE A 11 -7.35 -4.18 -11.69
CA ILE A 11 -6.60 -3.86 -12.91
C ILE A 11 -6.13 -5.15 -13.56
N LEU A 12 -6.42 -5.29 -14.85
CA LEU A 12 -5.94 -6.39 -15.68
C LEU A 12 -4.70 -5.94 -16.47
N TYR A 13 -3.59 -6.65 -16.31
CA TYR A 13 -2.39 -6.44 -17.06
C TYR A 13 -1.71 -7.80 -17.33
N ASP A 14 -1.36 -8.08 -18.58
CA ASP A 14 -0.69 -9.30 -19.04
C ASP A 14 -1.29 -10.62 -18.49
N ASN A 15 -2.62 -10.74 -18.60
CA ASN A 15 -3.41 -11.87 -18.06
C ASN A 15 -3.36 -12.04 -16.54
N VAL A 16 -2.85 -11.07 -15.80
CA VAL A 16 -2.87 -11.03 -14.34
C VAL A 16 -3.86 -9.97 -13.85
N LEU A 17 -4.75 -10.37 -12.96
CA LEU A 17 -5.70 -9.48 -12.30
C LEU A 17 -5.14 -9.06 -10.93
N TYR A 18 -4.90 -7.76 -10.76
CA TYR A 18 -4.41 -7.20 -9.49
C TYR A 18 -5.56 -6.67 -8.67
N VAL A 19 -5.65 -7.14 -7.42
CA VAL A 19 -6.74 -6.83 -6.48
C VAL A 19 -6.18 -6.48 -5.12
N GLY A 20 -6.52 -5.32 -4.61
CA GLY A 20 -6.25 -4.94 -3.23
C GLY A 20 -7.46 -5.18 -2.33
N THR A 21 -7.21 -5.55 -1.09
CA THR A 21 -8.26 -5.65 -0.07
C THR A 21 -8.17 -4.53 0.94
N SER A 22 -9.30 -4.23 1.54
CA SER A 22 -9.47 -3.21 2.56
C SER A 22 -10.02 -3.82 3.83
N THR A 23 -9.68 -3.21 4.95
CA THR A 23 -10.14 -3.62 6.29
C THR A 23 -11.07 -2.57 6.85
N ALA A 24 -11.96 -2.96 7.76
CA ALA A 24 -12.61 -1.98 8.60
C ALA A 24 -11.60 -1.51 9.67
N THR A 25 -11.32 -0.22 9.70
CA THR A 25 -10.26 0.41 10.52
C THR A 25 -10.35 0.10 12.03
N TYR A 26 -11.52 -0.30 12.51
CA TYR A 26 -11.77 -0.59 13.91
C TYR A 26 -11.93 -2.07 14.24
N MET A 27 -11.66 -2.94 13.26
CA MET A 27 -11.76 -4.39 13.46
C MET A 27 -10.37 -5.00 13.60
N GLY A 28 -9.96 -5.30 14.82
CA GLY A 28 -8.67 -5.93 15.09
C GLY A 28 -8.47 -7.25 14.34
N GLY A 29 -7.23 -7.58 14.02
CA GLY A 29 -6.82 -8.82 13.37
C GLY A 29 -6.97 -8.84 11.85
N VAL A 30 -7.31 -7.72 11.21
CA VAL A 30 -7.52 -7.66 9.76
C VAL A 30 -6.43 -6.84 9.10
N LYS A 31 -5.80 -7.43 8.08
CA LYS A 31 -4.75 -6.82 7.27
C LYS A 31 -5.30 -6.45 5.89
N GLY A 32 -4.77 -5.39 5.30
CA GLY A 32 -4.84 -5.21 3.85
C GLY A 32 -3.97 -6.25 3.16
N GLY A 33 -4.37 -6.69 1.99
CA GLY A 33 -3.62 -7.60 1.14
C GLY A 33 -3.65 -7.16 -0.31
N PHE A 34 -2.57 -7.41 -1.03
CA PHE A 34 -2.49 -7.17 -2.46
C PHE A 34 -2.25 -8.50 -3.18
N TYR A 35 -3.16 -8.83 -4.09
CA TYR A 35 -3.22 -10.14 -4.76
C TYR A 35 -2.98 -10.00 -6.25
N ALA A 36 -2.22 -10.93 -6.81
CA ALA A 36 -2.20 -11.22 -8.24
C ALA A 36 -2.95 -12.52 -8.50
N LEU A 37 -3.93 -12.46 -9.36
CA LEU A 37 -4.74 -13.62 -9.75
C LEU A 37 -4.55 -13.92 -11.23
N ASP A 38 -4.49 -15.18 -11.57
CA ASP A 38 -4.60 -15.62 -12.97
C ASP A 38 -5.98 -15.24 -13.51
N ALA A 39 -6.03 -14.42 -14.54
CA ALA A 39 -7.29 -13.87 -15.04
C ALA A 39 -8.19 -14.89 -15.73
N ALA A 40 -7.65 -16.03 -16.17
CA ALA A 40 -8.42 -17.11 -16.81
C ALA A 40 -9.06 -18.04 -15.79
N THR A 41 -8.42 -18.26 -14.64
CA THR A 41 -8.84 -19.27 -13.66
C THR A 41 -9.32 -18.68 -12.33
N GLY A 42 -8.95 -17.42 -12.03
CA GLY A 42 -9.15 -16.79 -10.71
C GLY A 42 -8.19 -17.34 -9.64
N GLY A 43 -7.24 -18.18 -10.01
CA GLY A 43 -6.25 -18.73 -9.09
C GLY A 43 -5.29 -17.68 -8.58
N VAL A 44 -4.96 -17.72 -7.26
CA VAL A 44 -3.97 -16.81 -6.67
C VAL A 44 -2.59 -17.21 -7.14
N LEU A 45 -1.88 -16.29 -7.80
CA LEU A 45 -0.48 -16.44 -8.22
C LEU A 45 0.46 -16.08 -7.07
N TRP A 46 0.23 -14.95 -6.43
CA TRP A 46 0.91 -14.50 -5.24
C TRP A 46 0.07 -13.52 -4.42
N MET A 47 0.47 -13.29 -3.19
CA MET A 47 -0.14 -12.32 -2.28
C MET A 47 0.94 -11.61 -1.47
N PHE A 48 0.74 -10.32 -1.24
CA PHE A 48 1.56 -9.47 -0.40
C PHE A 48 0.73 -8.89 0.75
N ASP A 49 1.16 -9.10 1.99
CA ASP A 49 0.58 -8.44 3.17
C ASP A 49 1.06 -6.98 3.26
N THR A 50 0.14 -6.02 3.32
CA THR A 50 0.47 -4.59 3.42
C THR A 50 0.86 -4.15 4.84
N THR A 51 0.92 -5.08 5.77
CA THR A 51 1.35 -4.87 7.15
C THR A 51 2.40 -5.90 7.53
N THR A 52 3.23 -5.57 8.50
CA THR A 52 4.17 -6.56 9.04
C THR A 52 3.44 -7.64 9.84
N ASP A 53 4.13 -8.77 10.09
CA ASP A 53 3.61 -9.87 10.87
C ASP A 53 3.06 -9.42 12.22
N ASN A 54 2.00 -10.10 12.66
CA ASN A 54 1.33 -9.83 13.93
C ASN A 54 0.84 -8.38 14.11
N LEU A 55 0.58 -7.65 12.99
CA LEU A 55 0.01 -6.30 13.03
C LEU A 55 0.72 -5.41 14.07
N TRP A 56 2.03 -5.31 13.96
CA TRP A 56 2.90 -4.47 14.81
C TRP A 56 2.84 -4.82 16.32
N GLY A 57 2.58 -6.08 16.65
CA GLY A 57 2.66 -6.62 18.02
C GLY A 57 1.33 -6.85 18.72
N ASN A 58 0.20 -6.39 18.19
CA ASN A 58 -1.10 -6.63 18.82
C ASN A 58 -2.22 -6.87 17.79
N ALA A 59 -2.24 -8.07 17.21
CA ALA A 59 -3.25 -8.45 16.24
C ALA A 59 -4.69 -8.48 16.80
N ARG A 60 -4.88 -8.50 18.12
CA ARG A 60 -6.23 -8.41 18.72
C ARG A 60 -6.86 -7.03 18.53
N ILE A 61 -6.05 -6.00 18.52
CA ILE A 61 -6.49 -4.59 18.50
C ILE A 61 -6.23 -3.97 17.13
N ASN A 62 -5.05 -4.24 16.54
CA ASN A 62 -4.57 -3.54 15.36
C ASN A 62 -5.17 -4.09 14.06
N SER A 63 -5.26 -3.22 13.07
CA SER A 63 -5.68 -3.49 11.69
C SER A 63 -5.04 -2.45 10.76
N GLY A 64 -5.24 -2.54 9.47
CA GLY A 64 -4.85 -1.47 8.56
C GLY A 64 -4.19 -1.91 7.27
N GLY A 65 -3.55 -0.96 6.57
CA GLY A 65 -2.89 -1.18 5.29
C GLY A 65 -3.87 -1.44 4.14
N SER A 66 -5.08 -0.90 4.22
CA SER A 66 -6.12 -1.02 3.18
C SER A 66 -5.65 -0.50 1.83
N ILE A 67 -6.16 -1.11 0.74
CA ILE A 67 -5.93 -0.64 -0.63
C ILE A 67 -7.28 -0.31 -1.26
N TRP A 68 -7.51 0.96 -1.59
CA TRP A 68 -8.81 1.46 -2.06
C TRP A 68 -8.83 1.87 -3.51
N TYR A 69 -7.67 2.10 -4.12
CA TYR A 69 -7.55 2.51 -5.51
C TYR A 69 -6.71 1.51 -6.31
N GLY A 70 -6.97 1.44 -7.61
CA GLY A 70 -6.26 0.53 -8.50
C GLY A 70 -4.76 0.82 -8.57
N PRO A 71 -3.94 -0.19 -8.79
CA PRO A 71 -2.51 -0.01 -8.97
C PRO A 71 -2.19 0.58 -10.34
N SER A 72 -0.96 1.05 -10.50
CA SER A 72 -0.33 1.30 -11.79
C SER A 72 0.70 0.21 -12.08
N VAL A 73 0.84 -0.17 -13.34
CA VAL A 73 1.80 -1.20 -13.76
C VAL A 73 2.68 -0.63 -14.87
N ASP A 74 3.98 -0.87 -14.84
CA ASP A 74 4.91 -0.48 -15.90
C ASP A 74 5.32 -1.66 -16.79
N GLU A 75 5.97 -1.36 -17.91
CA GLU A 75 6.49 -2.36 -18.82
C GLU A 75 7.77 -3.05 -18.31
N ALA A 76 8.39 -2.52 -17.26
CA ALA A 76 9.58 -3.11 -16.62
C ALA A 76 9.25 -4.22 -15.61
N GLY A 77 7.96 -4.50 -15.41
CA GLY A 77 7.49 -5.56 -14.52
C GLY A 77 7.34 -5.13 -13.06
N ASN A 78 6.96 -3.88 -12.83
CA ASN A 78 6.63 -3.38 -11.50
C ASN A 78 5.16 -3.01 -11.41
N VAL A 79 4.57 -3.26 -10.24
CA VAL A 79 3.22 -2.81 -9.87
C VAL A 79 3.31 -1.87 -8.67
N TYR A 80 2.65 -0.71 -8.78
CA TYR A 80 2.71 0.38 -7.81
C TYR A 80 1.34 0.66 -7.22
N PHE A 81 1.24 0.82 -5.91
CA PHE A 81 -0.01 1.14 -5.24
C PHE A 81 0.21 1.92 -3.95
N GLY A 82 -0.84 2.60 -3.49
CA GLY A 82 -0.87 3.28 -2.22
C GLY A 82 -1.59 2.47 -1.15
N THR A 83 -1.24 2.68 0.11
CA THR A 83 -1.87 2.03 1.26
C THR A 83 -2.52 3.01 2.21
N GLY A 84 -3.57 2.54 2.87
CA GLY A 84 -4.28 3.27 3.91
C GLY A 84 -3.56 3.26 5.25
N ASN A 85 -4.14 3.98 6.18
CA ASN A 85 -3.66 4.17 7.54
C ASN A 85 -3.62 2.87 8.36
N PRO A 86 -2.88 2.86 9.49
CA PRO A 86 -2.98 1.80 10.49
C PRO A 86 -4.21 2.03 11.38
N GLY A 87 -4.81 0.96 11.88
CA GLY A 87 -5.96 1.04 12.78
C GLY A 87 -5.71 0.35 14.13
N PRO A 88 -6.42 0.77 15.18
CA PRO A 88 -7.27 1.97 15.27
C PRO A 88 -6.44 3.25 15.24
N TRP A 89 -6.78 4.21 14.37
CA TRP A 89 -5.90 5.36 14.12
C TRP A 89 -5.75 6.33 15.31
N PRO A 90 -6.75 6.67 16.12
CA PRO A 90 -6.51 7.48 17.31
C PRO A 90 -6.05 6.63 18.52
N GLY A 91 -6.07 5.29 18.40
CA GLY A 91 -5.93 4.38 19.53
C GLY A 91 -7.28 4.01 20.17
N THR A 92 -7.23 3.38 21.32
CA THR A 92 -8.37 3.03 22.16
C THR A 92 -8.18 3.59 23.56
N GLU A 93 -9.18 3.48 24.42
CA GLU A 93 -9.04 3.87 25.83
C GLU A 93 -7.93 3.07 26.54
N GLU A 94 -7.85 1.76 26.27
CA GLU A 94 -6.79 0.88 26.79
C GLU A 94 -5.41 1.19 26.17
N TYR A 95 -5.39 1.61 24.88
CA TYR A 95 -4.18 1.89 24.11
C TYR A 95 -4.25 3.27 23.44
N PRO A 96 -4.14 4.35 24.22
CA PRO A 96 -4.23 5.71 23.66
C PRO A 96 -3.05 6.02 22.74
N ASN A 97 -3.26 6.93 21.79
CA ASN A 97 -2.23 7.41 20.85
C ASN A 97 -1.54 6.28 20.07
N GLY A 98 -2.29 5.25 19.68
CA GLY A 98 -1.77 4.14 18.89
C GLY A 98 -0.73 3.27 19.63
N SER A 99 -0.69 3.30 20.97
CA SER A 99 0.29 2.54 21.75
C SER A 99 0.17 1.02 21.63
N SER A 100 -0.92 0.51 21.04
CA SER A 100 -1.06 -0.91 20.67
C SER A 100 -0.18 -1.32 19.48
N ARG A 101 0.33 -0.37 18.71
CA ARG A 101 1.09 -0.56 17.46
C ARG A 101 2.34 0.33 17.42
N PRO A 102 3.31 0.11 18.31
CA PRO A 102 4.50 0.96 18.38
C PRO A 102 5.33 0.90 17.09
N GLY A 103 6.10 1.97 16.82
CA GLY A 103 6.96 2.10 15.65
C GLY A 103 6.24 2.60 14.41
N ASP A 104 6.85 2.43 13.25
CA ASP A 104 6.47 3.08 11.98
C ASP A 104 5.23 2.47 11.31
N ASN A 105 4.71 1.38 11.81
CA ASN A 105 3.54 0.69 11.26
C ASN A 105 3.64 0.36 9.76
N LEU A 106 4.77 -0.24 9.37
CA LEU A 106 5.02 -0.63 7.97
C LEU A 106 4.01 -1.70 7.52
N TYR A 107 3.44 -1.58 6.31
CA TYR A 107 3.62 -0.54 5.27
C TYR A 107 2.37 0.33 5.13
N SER A 108 1.76 0.79 6.22
CA SER A 108 0.62 1.70 6.16
C SER A 108 1.04 3.09 5.68
N SER A 109 0.09 3.86 5.14
CA SER A 109 0.25 5.24 4.65
C SER A 109 1.48 5.40 3.75
N SER A 110 1.65 4.48 2.80
CA SER A 110 2.85 4.34 1.97
C SER A 110 2.52 4.19 0.49
N MET A 111 3.48 4.50 -0.37
CA MET A 111 3.55 4.05 -1.75
C MET A 111 4.52 2.87 -1.83
N LEU A 112 4.12 1.78 -2.49
CA LEU A 112 4.92 0.58 -2.66
C LEU A 112 5.10 0.23 -4.13
N ALA A 113 6.23 -0.39 -4.44
CA ALA A 113 6.48 -1.07 -5.70
C ALA A 113 6.80 -2.54 -5.45
N LEU A 114 6.08 -3.44 -6.14
CA LEU A 114 6.34 -4.88 -6.10
C LEU A 114 6.74 -5.38 -7.50
N ASP A 115 7.46 -6.49 -7.51
CA ASP A 115 7.69 -7.27 -8.71
C ASP A 115 6.39 -7.96 -9.17
N THR A 116 5.98 -7.76 -10.42
CA THR A 116 4.72 -8.31 -10.95
C THR A 116 4.70 -9.84 -11.01
N SER A 117 5.85 -10.48 -11.15
CA SER A 117 5.96 -11.94 -11.30
C SER A 117 5.97 -12.69 -9.98
N THR A 118 6.49 -12.06 -8.92
CA THR A 118 6.73 -12.73 -7.64
C THR A 118 5.97 -12.12 -6.45
N GLY A 119 5.49 -10.87 -6.59
CA GLY A 119 4.94 -10.10 -5.48
C GLY A 119 5.97 -9.62 -4.46
N SER A 120 7.26 -9.77 -4.76
CA SER A 120 8.33 -9.32 -3.85
C SER A 120 8.41 -7.80 -3.80
N LEU A 121 8.55 -7.25 -2.60
CA LEU A 121 8.74 -5.82 -2.40
C LEU A 121 10.07 -5.37 -3.03
N ARG A 122 10.00 -4.39 -3.92
CA ARG A 122 11.18 -3.72 -4.50
C ARG A 122 11.59 -2.52 -3.66
N TRP A 123 10.63 -1.65 -3.35
CA TRP A 123 10.83 -0.49 -2.49
C TRP A 123 9.50 0.02 -1.92
N TYR A 124 9.59 0.87 -0.93
CA TYR A 124 8.47 1.64 -0.40
C TYR A 124 8.90 3.05 0.00
N VAL A 125 7.93 3.97 -0.02
CA VAL A 125 8.06 5.31 0.55
C VAL A 125 6.91 5.50 1.51
N GLN A 126 7.20 5.57 2.81
CA GLN A 126 6.19 5.81 3.83
C GLN A 126 6.01 7.31 4.06
N ALA A 127 4.83 7.82 3.74
CA ALA A 127 4.52 9.23 3.92
C ALA A 127 4.28 9.59 5.40
N ARG A 128 3.69 8.66 6.16
CA ARG A 128 3.36 8.86 7.57
C ARG A 128 3.63 7.61 8.40
N PRO A 129 4.80 7.54 9.06
CA PRO A 129 5.01 6.56 10.12
C PRO A 129 4.09 6.86 11.30
N HIS A 130 3.53 5.82 11.89
CA HIS A 130 2.68 5.89 13.09
C HIS A 130 1.52 6.90 12.99
N ASP A 131 0.73 6.83 11.92
CA ASP A 131 -0.39 7.75 11.69
C ASP A 131 -1.46 7.61 12.78
N LEU A 132 -1.84 8.74 13.39
CA LEU A 132 -2.87 8.88 14.42
C LEU A 132 -4.10 9.67 13.96
N THR A 133 -4.13 10.10 12.70
CA THR A 133 -5.06 11.12 12.21
C THR A 133 -5.78 10.72 10.92
N ASP A 134 -5.73 9.41 10.56
CA ASP A 134 -6.41 8.88 9.39
C ASP A 134 -5.90 9.50 8.07
N MET A 135 -4.61 9.67 7.95
CA MET A 135 -3.96 10.30 6.80
C MET A 135 -3.39 9.26 5.83
N ASP A 136 -4.29 8.58 5.13
CA ASP A 136 -3.92 7.59 4.11
C ASP A 136 -3.05 8.16 3.00
N PHE A 137 -2.16 7.34 2.48
CA PHE A 137 -1.42 7.61 1.23
C PHE A 137 -1.87 6.62 0.15
N GLN A 138 -3.14 6.68 -0.23
CA GLN A 138 -3.85 5.59 -0.89
C GLN A 138 -4.08 5.78 -2.39
N ASN A 139 -3.83 6.97 -2.95
CA ASN A 139 -4.16 7.23 -4.35
C ASN A 139 -3.29 6.39 -5.30
N SER A 140 -3.87 6.04 -6.47
CA SER A 140 -3.14 5.35 -7.53
C SER A 140 -1.92 6.16 -7.95
N PRO A 141 -0.69 5.61 -7.90
CA PRO A 141 0.48 6.34 -8.36
C PRO A 141 0.42 6.61 -9.87
N ILE A 142 0.80 7.81 -10.28
CA ILE A 142 0.99 8.15 -11.68
C ILE A 142 2.41 7.76 -12.08
N LEU A 143 2.56 7.08 -13.22
CA LEU A 143 3.86 6.77 -13.79
C LEU A 143 4.18 7.76 -14.91
N ALA A 144 5.34 8.37 -14.86
CA ALA A 144 5.79 9.34 -15.85
C ALA A 144 7.31 9.32 -16.00
N THR A 145 7.80 9.57 -17.19
CA THR A 145 9.22 9.87 -17.39
C THR A 145 9.39 11.37 -17.60
N VAL A 146 10.18 12.00 -16.75
CA VAL A 146 10.49 13.44 -16.83
C VAL A 146 11.98 13.67 -17.00
N THR A 147 12.37 14.82 -17.53
CA THR A 147 13.78 15.20 -17.62
C THR A 147 14.20 15.89 -16.32
N ILE A 148 15.15 15.29 -15.61
CA ILE A 148 15.77 15.87 -14.40
C ILE A 148 17.28 15.98 -14.67
N ASP A 149 17.83 17.17 -14.50
CA ASP A 149 19.26 17.46 -14.76
C ASP A 149 19.75 16.99 -16.14
N GLY A 150 18.88 17.12 -17.14
CA GLY A 150 19.16 16.75 -18.52
C GLY A 150 19.02 15.25 -18.84
N SER A 151 18.62 14.42 -17.86
CA SER A 151 18.46 12.96 -18.02
C SER A 151 16.99 12.52 -17.88
N PRO A 152 16.50 11.60 -18.74
CA PRO A 152 15.20 10.97 -18.54
C PRO A 152 15.17 10.20 -17.22
N THR A 153 14.20 10.50 -16.36
CA THR A 153 14.06 9.87 -15.04
C THR A 153 12.65 9.31 -14.92
N PRO A 154 12.49 8.00 -14.71
CA PRO A 154 11.19 7.39 -14.47
C PRO A 154 10.72 7.74 -13.05
N LEU A 155 9.49 8.21 -12.91
CA LEU A 155 8.88 8.57 -11.64
C LEU A 155 7.62 7.77 -11.38
N ALA A 156 7.43 7.37 -10.12
CA ALA A 156 6.17 7.02 -9.51
C ALA A 156 5.73 8.17 -8.61
N ILE A 157 4.56 8.75 -8.87
CA ILE A 157 4.07 9.94 -8.18
C ILE A 157 2.79 9.58 -7.45
N GLY A 158 2.86 9.53 -6.12
CA GLY A 158 1.73 9.23 -5.24
C GLY A 158 1.22 10.46 -4.50
N SER A 159 0.02 10.36 -3.96
CA SER A 159 -0.58 11.41 -3.12
C SER A 159 -1.49 10.84 -2.04
N GLY A 160 -1.71 11.60 -1.00
CA GLY A 160 -2.50 11.20 0.15
C GLY A 160 -3.46 12.25 0.68
N LYS A 161 -4.21 11.88 1.72
CA LYS A 161 -5.23 12.72 2.36
C LYS A 161 -4.68 14.00 2.98
N ALA A 162 -3.45 14.00 3.44
CA ALA A 162 -2.85 15.17 4.07
C ALA A 162 -2.46 16.27 3.06
N GLY A 163 -2.72 16.03 1.77
CA GLY A 163 -2.42 16.99 0.70
C GLY A 163 -0.99 16.92 0.18
N GLU A 164 -0.20 15.95 0.65
CA GLU A 164 1.13 15.68 0.14
C GLU A 164 1.08 15.00 -1.24
N VAL A 165 2.03 15.34 -2.06
CA VAL A 165 2.37 14.65 -3.31
C VAL A 165 3.85 14.30 -3.24
N ILE A 166 4.18 13.05 -3.45
CA ILE A 166 5.56 12.54 -3.39
C ILE A 166 5.91 11.91 -4.74
N ALA A 167 7.01 12.37 -5.34
CA ALA A 167 7.60 11.73 -6.50
C ALA A 167 8.85 10.94 -6.09
N ALA A 168 8.87 9.67 -6.38
CA ALA A 168 10.02 8.80 -6.20
C ALA A 168 10.51 8.29 -7.56
N ASN A 169 11.80 8.04 -7.66
CA ASN A 169 12.35 7.32 -8.80
C ASN A 169 11.70 5.93 -8.86
N ALA A 170 11.09 5.58 -9.98
CA ALA A 170 10.30 4.35 -10.11
C ALA A 170 11.15 3.07 -9.97
N ASP A 171 12.43 3.13 -10.33
CA ASP A 171 13.34 1.98 -10.26
C ASP A 171 13.89 1.76 -8.85
N THR A 172 14.15 2.85 -8.10
CA THR A 172 14.92 2.78 -6.83
C THR A 172 14.10 3.10 -5.59
N GLY A 173 12.97 3.81 -5.73
CA GLY A 173 12.20 4.35 -4.61
C GLY A 173 12.81 5.59 -3.96
N GLU A 174 13.92 6.10 -4.47
CA GLU A 174 14.51 7.34 -3.96
C GLU A 174 13.56 8.53 -4.19
N VAL A 175 13.25 9.25 -3.11
CA VAL A 175 12.38 10.43 -3.20
C VAL A 175 13.09 11.55 -3.93
N VAL A 176 12.47 12.04 -5.00
CA VAL A 176 12.98 13.14 -5.82
C VAL A 176 12.47 14.48 -5.32
N TRP A 177 11.18 14.55 -4.96
CA TRP A 177 10.54 15.71 -4.31
C TRP A 177 9.21 15.34 -3.67
#